data_f190080d8aa991af8fe4ec72efe81076
#
_entry.id   f190080d8aa991af8fe4ec72efe81076
#
_cell.length_a   1.000
_cell.length_b   1.000
_cell.length_c   1.000
_cell.angle_alpha   90.00
_cell.angle_beta   90.00
_cell.angle_gamma   90.00
#
_symmetry.space_group_name_H-M   'P 1'
#
loop_
_entity.id
_entity.type
_entity.pdbx_description
1 polymer ?
#
loop_
_entity_poly.entity_id
_entity_poly.type
_entity_poly.pdbx_seq_one_letter_code
_entity_poly.pdbx_strand_id
1 'polypeptide(L)'
;MPAIKFRGVDFIQYDSLLTDDERLVRDTTRQFIEDNLIPIIEECNRAGRFPRELVKPMADLGFFGASLKGYGCAGMGNVEYGLMTQELERGDSGVRSFVSVQSGLCMYPIYEFGTEEQKQTWLPAMQKGEKLGCFGLTEPDFGSNPGGMRTRAKKVGNEYVINGEKMWITSGTIADVAIIWAKVEDEKDRIRGFLVETDRPGFKADDIHGKWSLRASVTSGLSLQDVHIPESNLLPKTGGLKSPLMCLNQARYGIAWGALGAAMSCYDCALQYSLLRKQWRDQPIASHQLVQDKLTWMISEITKAQLLVLQVGRLKDAGKVEHQHISMAKRNNVWMALECARLSRDILGANGVADDYPIKRHMMNLESVKTYEGTHDVHSLIIGQSVTGIDAF
;
A
#
# COMPACT_ATOMS: atom_id res chain seq x y z
N MET A 1 -4.78 1.97 -31.89
CA MET A 1 -3.95 0.74 -31.82
C MET A 1 -4.77 -0.31 -31.10
N PRO A 2 -4.52 -1.63 -31.28
CA PRO A 2 -5.18 -2.63 -30.45
C PRO A 2 -4.85 -2.38 -28.97
N ALA A 3 -5.79 -2.74 -28.07
CA ALA A 3 -5.57 -2.64 -26.63
C ALA A 3 -4.33 -3.46 -26.24
N ILE A 4 -3.40 -2.85 -25.52
CA ILE A 4 -2.19 -3.55 -25.04
C ILE A 4 -2.60 -4.41 -23.85
N LYS A 5 -2.46 -5.74 -23.98
CA LYS A 5 -2.68 -6.70 -22.92
C LYS A 5 -1.35 -7.03 -22.24
N PHE A 6 -1.31 -7.04 -20.90
CA PHE A 6 -0.13 -7.39 -20.13
C PHE A 6 0.33 -8.83 -20.41
N ARG A 7 1.62 -8.99 -20.72
CA ARG A 7 2.24 -10.28 -21.09
C ARG A 7 3.09 -10.90 -19.97
N GLY A 8 3.34 -10.14 -18.91
CA GLY A 8 4.29 -10.52 -17.87
C GLY A 8 5.69 -9.99 -18.13
N VAL A 9 6.52 -10.01 -17.08
CA VAL A 9 7.92 -9.60 -17.13
C VAL A 9 8.76 -10.63 -16.39
N ASP A 10 9.44 -11.48 -17.14
CA ASP A 10 10.35 -12.50 -16.62
C ASP A 10 11.54 -12.66 -17.56
N PHE A 11 12.65 -11.97 -17.26
CA PHE A 11 13.82 -11.95 -18.13
C PHE A 11 14.86 -13.03 -17.81
N ILE A 12 14.86 -13.50 -16.54
CA ILE A 12 15.86 -14.45 -16.04
C ILE A 12 15.26 -15.73 -15.48
N GLN A 13 14.06 -16.10 -15.94
CA GLN A 13 13.32 -17.25 -15.42
C GLN A 13 13.00 -17.13 -13.92
N TYR A 14 12.61 -15.94 -13.48
CA TYR A 14 12.23 -15.62 -12.10
C TYR A 14 11.15 -16.57 -11.58
N ASP A 15 10.21 -16.99 -12.43
CA ASP A 15 9.12 -17.93 -12.12
C ASP A 15 9.65 -19.28 -11.60
N SER A 16 10.88 -19.69 -11.99
CA SER A 16 11.51 -20.92 -11.52
C SER A 16 11.89 -20.87 -10.04
N LEU A 17 11.96 -19.68 -9.45
CA LEU A 17 12.27 -19.46 -8.03
C LEU A 17 11.03 -19.50 -7.14
N LEU A 18 9.83 -19.52 -7.73
CA LEU A 18 8.56 -19.51 -7.02
C LEU A 18 8.04 -20.95 -6.85
N THR A 19 7.34 -21.20 -5.74
CA THR A 19 6.58 -22.43 -5.53
C THR A 19 5.30 -22.44 -6.38
N ASP A 20 4.64 -23.60 -6.48
CA ASP A 20 3.36 -23.71 -7.19
C ASP A 20 2.26 -22.85 -6.54
N ASP A 21 2.21 -22.83 -5.21
CA ASP A 21 1.22 -22.01 -4.46
C ASP A 21 1.47 -20.51 -4.67
N GLU A 22 2.73 -20.07 -4.68
CA GLU A 22 3.10 -18.69 -4.96
C GLU A 22 2.70 -18.26 -6.38
N ARG A 23 2.93 -19.12 -7.37
CA ARG A 23 2.45 -18.89 -8.75
C ARG A 23 0.93 -18.85 -8.81
N LEU A 24 0.24 -19.77 -8.14
CA LEU A 24 -1.22 -19.82 -8.11
C LEU A 24 -1.83 -18.53 -7.55
N VAL A 25 -1.32 -18.03 -6.42
CA VAL A 25 -1.78 -16.77 -5.82
C VAL A 25 -1.56 -15.58 -6.76
N ARG A 26 -0.36 -15.48 -7.36
CA ARG A 26 -0.05 -14.45 -8.37
C ARG A 26 -1.01 -14.50 -9.55
N ASP A 27 -1.21 -15.66 -10.14
CA ASP A 27 -1.96 -15.82 -11.38
C ASP A 27 -3.47 -15.64 -11.13
N THR A 28 -3.98 -16.09 -9.98
CA THR A 28 -5.37 -15.83 -9.55
C THR A 28 -5.61 -14.33 -9.34
N THR A 29 -4.67 -13.64 -8.67
CA THR A 29 -4.78 -12.19 -8.47
C THR A 29 -4.68 -11.45 -9.80
N ARG A 30 -3.76 -11.86 -10.69
CA ARG A 30 -3.62 -11.30 -12.04
C ARG A 30 -4.91 -11.40 -12.83
N GLN A 31 -5.53 -12.58 -12.84
CA GLN A 31 -6.79 -12.80 -13.54
C GLN A 31 -7.90 -11.92 -12.98
N PHE A 32 -8.02 -11.84 -11.64
CA PHE A 32 -8.97 -10.94 -11.00
C PHE A 32 -8.80 -9.47 -11.43
N ILE A 33 -7.56 -8.99 -11.48
CA ILE A 33 -7.24 -7.62 -11.88
C ILE A 33 -7.59 -7.38 -13.36
N GLU A 34 -7.26 -8.31 -14.26
CA GLU A 34 -7.61 -8.20 -15.69
C GLU A 34 -9.13 -8.16 -15.92
N ASP A 35 -9.86 -9.01 -15.22
CA ASP A 35 -11.29 -9.16 -15.46
C ASP A 35 -12.14 -8.07 -14.78
N ASN A 36 -11.71 -7.57 -13.62
CA ASN A 36 -12.56 -6.72 -12.79
C ASN A 36 -12.04 -5.28 -12.62
N LEU A 37 -10.73 -5.07 -12.53
CA LEU A 37 -10.18 -3.75 -12.24
C LEU A 37 -9.76 -3.00 -13.51
N ILE A 38 -9.01 -3.64 -14.41
CA ILE A 38 -8.50 -2.98 -15.62
C ILE A 38 -9.62 -2.34 -16.46
N PRO A 39 -10.79 -2.97 -16.63
CA PRO A 39 -11.87 -2.38 -17.43
C PRO A 39 -12.46 -1.08 -16.88
N ILE A 40 -12.34 -0.82 -15.58
CA ILE A 40 -13.00 0.31 -14.91
C ILE A 40 -12.05 1.35 -14.33
N ILE A 41 -10.77 1.00 -14.15
CA ILE A 41 -9.87 1.82 -13.33
C ILE A 41 -9.58 3.21 -13.92
N GLU A 42 -9.49 3.36 -15.23
CA GLU A 42 -9.25 4.67 -15.83
C GLU A 42 -10.46 5.61 -15.66
N GLU A 43 -11.68 5.08 -15.74
CA GLU A 43 -12.89 5.84 -15.40
C GLU A 43 -12.89 6.22 -13.92
N CYS A 44 -12.62 5.28 -13.01
CA CYS A 44 -12.53 5.54 -11.57
C CYS A 44 -11.48 6.60 -11.26
N ASN A 45 -10.30 6.52 -11.87
CA ASN A 45 -9.23 7.51 -11.70
C ASN A 45 -9.65 8.89 -12.21
N ARG A 46 -10.29 8.98 -13.39
CA ARG A 46 -10.79 10.24 -13.95
C ARG A 46 -11.85 10.86 -13.06
N ALA A 47 -12.80 10.09 -12.59
CA ALA A 47 -13.88 10.52 -11.70
C ALA A 47 -13.40 10.82 -10.27
N GLY A 48 -12.22 10.33 -9.86
CA GLY A 48 -11.78 10.41 -8.46
C GLY A 48 -12.60 9.49 -7.55
N ARG A 49 -13.03 8.34 -8.06
CA ARG A 49 -13.93 7.38 -7.41
C ARG A 49 -13.18 6.09 -7.05
N PHE A 50 -13.29 5.66 -5.80
CA PHE A 50 -12.86 4.32 -5.39
C PHE A 50 -13.86 3.26 -5.90
N PRO A 51 -13.40 2.15 -6.51
CA PRO A 51 -14.27 1.08 -7.01
C PRO A 51 -14.79 0.20 -5.86
N ARG A 52 -15.76 0.71 -5.08
CA ARG A 52 -16.31 0.04 -3.88
C ARG A 52 -16.96 -1.31 -4.21
N GLU A 53 -17.44 -1.47 -5.42
CA GLU A 53 -17.99 -2.72 -5.96
C GLU A 53 -17.02 -3.89 -5.94
N LEU A 54 -15.71 -3.63 -5.87
CA LEU A 54 -14.67 -4.67 -5.82
C LEU A 54 -14.36 -5.15 -4.38
N VAL A 55 -14.90 -4.49 -3.34
CA VAL A 55 -14.60 -4.85 -1.94
C VAL A 55 -15.00 -6.30 -1.65
N LYS A 56 -16.25 -6.67 -1.96
CA LYS A 56 -16.73 -8.04 -1.71
C LYS A 56 -15.99 -9.09 -2.56
N PRO A 57 -15.79 -8.91 -3.89
CA PRO A 57 -14.98 -9.84 -4.67
C PRO A 57 -13.54 -10.01 -4.15
N MET A 58 -12.89 -8.94 -3.68
CA MET A 58 -11.55 -9.02 -3.06
C MET A 58 -11.57 -9.81 -1.74
N ALA A 59 -12.61 -9.62 -0.92
CA ALA A 59 -12.81 -10.38 0.31
C ALA A 59 -12.98 -11.88 0.04
N ASP A 60 -13.78 -12.23 -0.96
CA ASP A 60 -14.05 -13.63 -1.36
C ASP A 60 -12.77 -14.36 -1.85
N LEU A 61 -11.82 -13.63 -2.41
CA LEU A 61 -10.49 -14.14 -2.77
C LEU A 61 -9.50 -14.16 -1.59
N GLY A 62 -9.93 -13.75 -0.39
CA GLY A 62 -9.08 -13.78 0.81
C GLY A 62 -8.01 -12.69 0.86
N PHE A 63 -8.18 -11.56 0.14
CA PHE A 63 -7.18 -10.49 0.11
C PHE A 63 -7.10 -9.70 1.43
N PHE A 64 -8.16 -9.68 2.23
CA PHE A 64 -8.17 -8.97 3.51
C PHE A 64 -7.63 -9.83 4.64
N GLY A 65 -6.61 -9.31 5.33
CA GLY A 65 -5.91 -10.07 6.36
C GLY A 65 -5.15 -11.28 5.82
N ALA A 66 -4.79 -11.28 4.54
CA ALA A 66 -4.28 -12.44 3.81
C ALA A 66 -3.17 -13.23 4.53
N SER A 67 -2.27 -12.57 5.25
CA SER A 67 -1.18 -13.21 6.00
C SER A 67 -1.53 -13.55 7.46
N LEU A 68 -2.73 -13.21 7.94
CA LEU A 68 -3.16 -13.53 9.30
C LEU A 68 -3.67 -14.97 9.39
N LYS A 69 -3.46 -15.59 10.53
CA LYS A 69 -3.92 -16.97 10.80
C LYS A 69 -5.18 -16.98 11.65
N GLY A 70 -6.14 -17.81 11.28
CA GLY A 70 -7.45 -17.87 11.97
C GLY A 70 -8.41 -16.76 11.55
N TYR A 71 -9.54 -16.63 12.21
CA TYR A 71 -10.57 -15.60 12.01
C TYR A 71 -11.13 -15.53 10.57
N GLY A 72 -11.07 -16.63 9.82
CA GLY A 72 -11.48 -16.69 8.41
C GLY A 72 -10.43 -16.18 7.42
N CYS A 73 -9.28 -15.70 7.87
CA CYS A 73 -8.20 -15.20 7.03
C CYS A 73 -7.45 -16.34 6.30
N ALA A 74 -6.88 -16.05 5.13
CA ALA A 74 -6.26 -17.06 4.25
C ALA A 74 -4.98 -17.68 4.81
N GLY A 75 -4.23 -16.97 5.66
CA GLY A 75 -2.98 -17.46 6.26
C GLY A 75 -1.81 -17.60 5.27
N MET A 76 -1.81 -16.80 4.21
CA MET A 76 -0.79 -16.80 3.16
C MET A 76 0.62 -16.56 3.73
N GLY A 77 1.63 -17.16 3.10
CA GLY A 77 3.02 -16.81 3.29
C GLY A 77 3.34 -15.38 2.86
N ASN A 78 4.49 -14.88 3.26
CA ASN A 78 4.83 -13.49 2.96
C ASN A 78 5.16 -13.28 1.48
N VAL A 79 5.76 -14.26 0.80
CA VAL A 79 6.00 -14.18 -0.65
C VAL A 79 4.67 -14.18 -1.41
N GLU A 80 3.72 -15.05 -1.05
CA GLU A 80 2.36 -15.08 -1.61
C GLU A 80 1.65 -13.74 -1.46
N TYR A 81 1.65 -13.16 -0.23
CA TYR A 81 1.12 -11.83 0.03
C TYR A 81 1.82 -10.76 -0.82
N GLY A 82 3.14 -10.85 -0.97
CA GLY A 82 3.93 -9.97 -1.82
C GLY A 82 3.47 -10.02 -3.28
N LEU A 83 3.36 -11.21 -3.84
CA LEU A 83 2.91 -11.42 -5.23
C LEU A 83 1.47 -10.94 -5.45
N MET A 84 0.58 -11.14 -4.47
CA MET A 84 -0.76 -10.58 -4.48
C MET A 84 -0.72 -9.04 -4.55
N THR A 85 0.06 -8.40 -3.69
CA THR A 85 0.17 -6.93 -3.70
C THR A 85 0.83 -6.38 -4.97
N GLN A 86 1.77 -7.13 -5.58
CA GLN A 86 2.34 -6.82 -6.89
C GLN A 86 1.25 -6.76 -7.98
N GLU A 87 0.42 -7.76 -8.08
CA GLU A 87 -0.63 -7.77 -9.11
C GLU A 87 -1.73 -6.74 -8.83
N LEU A 88 -2.08 -6.50 -7.57
CA LEU A 88 -3.02 -5.42 -7.19
C LEU A 88 -2.49 -4.04 -7.66
N GLU A 89 -1.22 -3.72 -7.42
CA GLU A 89 -0.66 -2.42 -7.82
C GLU A 89 -0.31 -2.35 -9.30
N ARG A 90 -0.09 -3.50 -9.98
CA ARG A 90 -0.08 -3.57 -11.43
C ARG A 90 -1.41 -3.05 -12.01
N GLY A 91 -2.50 -3.33 -11.35
CA GLY A 91 -3.80 -2.74 -11.64
C GLY A 91 -3.86 -1.26 -11.24
N ASP A 92 -3.72 -0.95 -9.94
CA ASP A 92 -3.73 0.43 -9.43
C ASP A 92 -3.17 0.52 -8.00
N SER A 93 -2.35 1.55 -7.75
CA SER A 93 -1.78 1.81 -6.42
C SER A 93 -2.84 2.15 -5.37
N GLY A 94 -3.96 2.77 -5.73
CA GLY A 94 -5.06 3.09 -4.81
C GLY A 94 -5.76 1.84 -4.31
N VAL A 95 -6.04 0.88 -5.19
CA VAL A 95 -6.67 -0.40 -4.85
C VAL A 95 -5.71 -1.26 -4.00
N ARG A 96 -4.42 -1.34 -4.38
CA ARG A 96 -3.41 -2.01 -3.54
C ARG A 96 -3.33 -1.34 -2.16
N SER A 97 -3.34 -0.01 -2.08
CA SER A 97 -3.30 0.74 -0.82
C SER A 97 -4.50 0.41 0.06
N PHE A 98 -5.71 0.33 -0.50
CA PHE A 98 -6.91 -0.07 0.22
C PHE A 98 -6.75 -1.45 0.88
N VAL A 99 -6.34 -2.47 0.12
CA VAL A 99 -6.11 -3.84 0.65
C VAL A 99 -5.01 -3.84 1.71
N SER A 100 -3.94 -3.09 1.50
CA SER A 100 -2.81 -3.00 2.43
C SER A 100 -3.20 -2.30 3.75
N VAL A 101 -4.00 -1.23 3.70
CA VAL A 101 -4.51 -0.54 4.88
C VAL A 101 -5.46 -1.45 5.66
N GLN A 102 -6.44 -2.06 4.99
CA GLN A 102 -7.38 -3.00 5.63
C GLN A 102 -6.61 -4.12 6.35
N SER A 103 -5.65 -4.77 5.65
CA SER A 103 -4.92 -5.92 6.18
C SER A 103 -3.84 -5.55 7.19
N GLY A 104 -2.89 -4.68 6.80
CA GLY A 104 -1.67 -4.40 7.57
C GLY A 104 -1.81 -3.30 8.61
N LEU A 105 -2.74 -2.37 8.43
CA LEU A 105 -2.90 -1.21 9.31
C LEU A 105 -4.17 -1.25 10.16
N CYS A 106 -5.18 -2.07 9.77
CA CYS A 106 -6.41 -2.20 10.56
C CYS A 106 -6.54 -3.59 11.18
N MET A 107 -6.51 -4.66 10.38
CA MET A 107 -6.65 -6.02 10.91
C MET A 107 -5.41 -6.45 11.71
N TYR A 108 -4.19 -6.14 11.24
CA TYR A 108 -2.95 -6.51 11.93
C TYR A 108 -2.86 -5.93 13.35
N PRO A 109 -3.09 -4.63 13.65
CA PRO A 109 -3.04 -4.13 15.01
C PRO A 109 -4.10 -4.76 15.93
N ILE A 110 -5.29 -5.09 15.43
CA ILE A 110 -6.30 -5.84 16.20
C ILE A 110 -5.77 -7.25 16.50
N TYR A 111 -5.21 -7.94 15.52
CA TYR A 111 -4.64 -9.28 15.66
C TYR A 111 -3.48 -9.31 16.66
N GLU A 112 -2.55 -8.37 16.56
CA GLU A 112 -1.32 -8.34 17.37
C GLU A 112 -1.56 -7.81 18.77
N PHE A 113 -2.31 -6.71 18.90
CA PHE A 113 -2.41 -5.95 20.14
C PHE A 113 -3.77 -6.08 20.85
N GLY A 114 -4.76 -6.64 20.21
CA GLY A 114 -6.11 -6.77 20.74
C GLY A 114 -6.29 -7.92 21.74
N THR A 115 -7.38 -7.85 22.51
CA THR A 115 -7.89 -8.98 23.27
C THR A 115 -8.52 -10.03 22.35
N GLU A 116 -8.78 -11.23 22.83
CA GLU A 116 -9.44 -12.24 22.02
C GLU A 116 -10.88 -11.81 21.66
N GLU A 117 -11.58 -11.12 22.56
CA GLU A 117 -12.89 -10.56 22.28
C GLU A 117 -12.87 -9.54 21.15
N GLN A 118 -11.91 -8.60 21.17
CA GLN A 118 -11.73 -7.65 20.07
C GLN A 118 -11.44 -8.34 18.73
N LYS A 119 -10.61 -9.38 18.73
CA LYS A 119 -10.29 -10.16 17.53
C LYS A 119 -11.52 -10.86 16.97
N GLN A 120 -12.30 -11.55 17.81
CA GLN A 120 -13.51 -12.26 17.39
C GLN A 120 -14.61 -11.30 16.90
N THR A 121 -14.68 -10.11 17.47
CA THR A 121 -15.64 -9.08 17.06
C THR A 121 -15.32 -8.50 15.68
N TRP A 122 -14.05 -8.17 15.43
CA TRP A 122 -13.70 -7.38 14.26
C TRP A 122 -13.14 -8.19 13.09
N LEU A 123 -12.21 -9.12 13.33
CA LEU A 123 -11.45 -9.75 12.25
C LEU A 123 -12.30 -10.56 11.28
N PRO A 124 -13.30 -11.37 11.70
CA PRO A 124 -14.13 -12.12 10.76
C PRO A 124 -14.98 -11.23 9.85
N ALA A 125 -15.55 -10.16 10.39
CA ALA A 125 -16.34 -9.21 9.60
C ALA A 125 -15.46 -8.38 8.64
N MET A 126 -14.25 -8.01 9.09
CA MET A 126 -13.30 -7.29 8.25
C MET A 126 -12.74 -8.17 7.11
N GLN A 127 -12.49 -9.45 7.39
CA GLN A 127 -12.05 -10.41 6.38
C GLN A 127 -13.11 -10.59 5.27
N LYS A 128 -14.40 -10.60 5.61
CA LYS A 128 -15.51 -10.69 4.64
C LYS A 128 -15.80 -9.38 3.90
N GLY A 129 -15.11 -8.28 4.25
CA GLY A 129 -15.40 -6.95 3.72
C GLY A 129 -16.72 -6.35 4.21
N GLU A 130 -17.34 -6.92 5.25
CA GLU A 130 -18.54 -6.41 5.89
C GLU A 130 -18.25 -5.19 6.78
N LYS A 131 -17.03 -5.12 7.31
CA LYS A 131 -16.49 -4.01 8.09
C LYS A 131 -15.17 -3.52 7.49
N LEU A 132 -15.07 -2.23 7.30
CA LEU A 132 -13.89 -1.56 6.79
C LEU A 132 -13.21 -0.76 7.89
N GLY A 133 -11.87 -0.71 7.82
CA GLY A 133 -11.07 0.06 8.75
C GLY A 133 -10.32 1.21 8.10
N CYS A 134 -9.93 2.19 8.94
CA CYS A 134 -8.94 3.18 8.60
C CYS A 134 -7.90 3.33 9.71
N PHE A 135 -6.73 3.91 9.39
CA PHE A 135 -5.59 3.98 10.32
C PHE A 135 -5.18 5.44 10.57
N GLY A 136 -5.53 5.95 11.74
CA GLY A 136 -5.29 7.34 12.15
C GLY A 136 -4.01 7.51 12.96
N LEU A 137 -2.85 7.63 12.27
CA LEU A 137 -1.56 7.95 12.89
C LEU A 137 -1.11 9.38 12.54
N THR A 138 -0.95 9.67 11.25
CA THR A 138 -0.45 10.94 10.72
C THR A 138 -1.38 12.10 11.09
N GLU A 139 -0.79 13.24 11.46
CA GLU A 139 -1.48 14.49 11.77
C GLU A 139 -1.06 15.60 10.80
N PRO A 140 -1.81 16.73 10.70
CA PRO A 140 -1.44 17.83 9.82
C PRO A 140 0.02 18.29 9.99
N ASP A 141 0.51 18.40 11.24
CA ASP A 141 1.85 18.88 11.56
C ASP A 141 2.88 17.74 11.78
N PHE A 142 2.46 16.47 11.84
CA PHE A 142 3.29 15.32 12.21
C PHE A 142 3.14 14.15 11.23
N GLY A 143 3.85 14.21 10.10
CA GLY A 143 3.95 13.14 9.12
C GLY A 143 5.15 12.23 9.39
N SER A 144 6.36 12.69 9.01
CA SER A 144 7.61 11.89 9.17
C SER A 144 8.04 11.74 10.64
N ASN A 145 7.53 12.56 11.54
CA ASN A 145 7.74 12.46 12.99
C ASN A 145 6.41 12.15 13.71
N PRO A 146 5.86 10.94 13.62
CA PRO A 146 4.61 10.59 14.28
C PRO A 146 4.69 10.59 15.82
N GLY A 147 5.89 10.52 16.40
CA GLY A 147 6.10 10.66 17.85
C GLY A 147 5.73 12.03 18.41
N GLY A 148 5.72 13.05 17.54
CA GLY A 148 5.31 14.42 17.90
C GLY A 148 3.79 14.63 17.95
N MET A 149 2.96 13.61 17.63
CA MET A 149 1.50 13.73 17.55
C MET A 149 0.90 14.51 18.72
N ARG A 150 -0.20 15.23 18.44
CA ARG A 150 -0.94 16.03 19.42
C ARG A 150 -2.25 15.39 19.85
N THR A 151 -2.78 14.43 19.11
CA THR A 151 -3.99 13.69 19.50
C THR A 151 -3.81 13.07 20.87
N ARG A 152 -4.76 13.32 21.77
CA ARG A 152 -4.72 12.88 23.17
C ARG A 152 -5.93 12.06 23.52
N ALA A 153 -5.72 11.11 24.45
CA ALA A 153 -6.75 10.35 25.10
C ALA A 153 -6.63 10.56 26.62
N LYS A 154 -7.73 10.98 27.22
CA LYS A 154 -7.83 11.17 28.67
C LYS A 154 -8.76 10.12 29.26
N LYS A 155 -8.34 9.41 30.31
CA LYS A 155 -9.19 8.45 31.00
C LYS A 155 -10.20 9.17 31.90
N VAL A 156 -11.49 8.86 31.76
CA VAL A 156 -12.58 9.40 32.56
C VAL A 156 -13.48 8.24 33.01
N GLY A 157 -13.31 7.79 34.23
CA GLY A 157 -14.01 6.60 34.74
C GLY A 157 -13.61 5.35 33.94
N ASN A 158 -14.60 4.69 33.32
CA ASN A 158 -14.43 3.50 32.50
C ASN A 158 -14.36 3.81 30.99
N GLU A 159 -14.11 5.06 30.64
CA GLU A 159 -14.02 5.53 29.26
C GLU A 159 -12.72 6.27 28.99
N TYR A 160 -12.39 6.41 27.72
CA TYR A 160 -11.42 7.39 27.23
C TYR A 160 -12.13 8.46 26.43
N VAL A 161 -11.74 9.70 26.60
CA VAL A 161 -12.16 10.86 25.79
C VAL A 161 -11.02 11.22 24.86
N ILE A 162 -11.24 11.15 23.55
CA ILE A 162 -10.21 11.39 22.53
C ILE A 162 -10.47 12.73 21.85
N ASN A 163 -9.39 13.55 21.78
CA ASN A 163 -9.37 14.83 21.08
C ASN A 163 -8.16 14.92 20.17
N GLY A 164 -8.36 15.41 18.92
CA GLY A 164 -7.28 15.62 17.97
C GLY A 164 -7.72 15.53 16.51
N GLU A 165 -6.74 15.53 15.63
CA GLU A 165 -6.95 15.49 14.18
C GLU A 165 -6.02 14.47 13.53
N LYS A 166 -6.49 13.84 12.43
CA LYS A 166 -5.67 12.96 11.61
C LYS A 166 -5.77 13.39 10.15
N MET A 167 -4.70 13.21 9.39
CA MET A 167 -4.61 13.67 8.02
C MET A 167 -4.09 12.58 7.09
N TRP A 168 -4.52 12.62 5.83
CA TRP A 168 -4.14 11.65 4.78
C TRP A 168 -4.58 10.21 5.07
N ILE A 169 -5.74 10.04 5.67
CA ILE A 169 -6.23 8.74 6.14
C ILE A 169 -6.99 8.03 5.01
N THR A 170 -6.42 6.92 4.55
CA THR A 170 -7.08 6.05 3.56
C THR A 170 -8.36 5.47 4.15
N SER A 171 -9.44 5.52 3.37
CA SER A 171 -10.77 4.97 3.70
C SER A 171 -11.51 5.68 4.85
N GLY A 172 -11.11 6.89 5.28
CA GLY A 172 -11.70 7.53 6.47
C GLY A 172 -13.22 7.71 6.40
N THR A 173 -13.77 8.12 5.25
CA THR A 173 -15.22 8.35 5.06
C THR A 173 -16.03 7.08 4.77
N ILE A 174 -15.38 5.95 4.51
CA ILE A 174 -16.04 4.67 4.22
C ILE A 174 -15.78 3.59 5.29
N ALA A 175 -14.99 3.93 6.31
CA ALA A 175 -14.63 3.01 7.39
C ALA A 175 -15.75 2.89 8.44
N ASP A 176 -15.88 1.70 9.01
CA ASP A 176 -16.74 1.42 10.17
C ASP A 176 -15.97 1.61 11.49
N VAL A 177 -14.65 1.41 11.45
CA VAL A 177 -13.76 1.54 12.62
C VAL A 177 -12.45 2.22 12.24
N ALA A 178 -12.00 3.14 13.08
CA ALA A 178 -10.70 3.77 12.97
C ALA A 178 -9.75 3.23 14.04
N ILE A 179 -8.53 2.83 13.65
CA ILE A 179 -7.44 2.56 14.57
C ILE A 179 -6.76 3.89 14.86
N ILE A 180 -7.12 4.53 15.99
CA ILE A 180 -6.61 5.84 16.36
C ILE A 180 -5.42 5.70 17.31
N TRP A 181 -4.30 6.29 16.94
CA TRP A 181 -3.13 6.41 17.80
C TRP A 181 -3.16 7.76 18.49
N ALA A 182 -3.08 7.72 19.84
CA ALA A 182 -3.14 8.91 20.68
C ALA A 182 -2.16 8.80 21.87
N LYS A 183 -1.73 9.95 22.38
CA LYS A 183 -1.00 10.04 23.65
C LYS A 183 -1.97 9.96 24.81
N VAL A 184 -1.73 9.05 25.76
CA VAL A 184 -2.54 8.91 26.97
C VAL A 184 -1.97 9.82 28.04
N GLU A 185 -2.77 10.80 28.49
CA GLU A 185 -2.33 11.82 29.45
C GLU A 185 -1.92 11.18 30.78
N ASP A 186 -2.72 10.23 31.29
CA ASP A 186 -2.47 9.55 32.56
C ASP A 186 -1.31 8.53 32.50
N GLU A 187 -0.79 8.22 31.29
CA GLU A 187 0.35 7.33 31.06
C GLU A 187 1.63 8.09 30.64
N LYS A 188 1.82 9.34 31.06
CA LYS A 188 2.97 10.19 30.69
C LYS A 188 3.14 10.35 29.18
N ASP A 189 2.07 10.64 28.48
CA ASP A 189 2.03 10.80 27.02
C ASP A 189 2.45 9.53 26.24
N ARG A 190 2.28 8.36 26.83
CA ARG A 190 2.55 7.10 26.13
C ARG A 190 1.56 6.92 24.97
N ILE A 191 2.07 6.61 23.79
CA ILE A 191 1.25 6.37 22.61
C ILE A 191 0.56 5.01 22.72
N ARG A 192 -0.78 5.02 22.62
CA ARG A 192 -1.63 3.83 22.63
C ARG A 192 -2.53 3.79 21.39
N GLY A 193 -2.99 2.61 21.02
CA GLY A 193 -3.95 2.39 19.92
C GLY A 193 -5.36 2.15 20.46
N PHE A 194 -6.33 2.73 19.80
CA PHE A 194 -7.74 2.65 20.16
C PHE A 194 -8.61 2.23 18.98
N LEU A 195 -9.63 1.40 19.23
CA LEU A 195 -10.69 1.11 18.28
C LEU A 195 -11.78 2.16 18.45
N VAL A 196 -11.97 2.99 17.44
CA VAL A 196 -12.98 4.05 17.46
C VAL A 196 -13.99 3.78 16.34
N GLU A 197 -15.21 3.43 16.69
CA GLU A 197 -16.30 3.29 15.73
C GLU A 197 -16.57 4.67 15.12
N THR A 198 -16.74 4.74 13.80
CA THR A 198 -16.79 6.02 13.08
C THR A 198 -18.12 6.76 13.18
N ASP A 199 -19.16 6.09 13.70
CA ASP A 199 -20.48 6.66 13.97
C ASP A 199 -20.59 7.31 15.36
N ARG A 200 -19.52 7.31 16.17
CA ARG A 200 -19.55 7.93 17.51
C ARG A 200 -19.71 9.44 17.44
N PRO A 201 -20.49 10.03 18.37
CA PRO A 201 -20.55 11.50 18.50
C PRO A 201 -19.14 12.10 18.63
N GLY A 202 -18.92 13.21 17.92
CA GLY A 202 -17.62 13.89 17.90
C GLY A 202 -16.58 13.35 16.89
N PHE A 203 -16.80 12.18 16.28
CA PHE A 203 -15.98 11.70 15.16
C PHE A 203 -16.51 12.27 13.84
N LYS A 204 -15.62 12.85 13.05
CA LYS A 204 -15.93 13.32 11.69
C LYS A 204 -14.82 12.94 10.74
N ALA A 205 -15.20 12.58 9.52
CA ALA A 205 -14.27 12.30 8.42
C ALA A 205 -14.71 13.07 7.18
N ASP A 206 -13.78 13.77 6.54
CA ASP A 206 -14.02 14.54 5.31
C ASP A 206 -13.02 14.15 4.24
N ASP A 207 -13.49 13.92 3.01
CA ASP A 207 -12.62 13.53 1.90
C ASP A 207 -11.74 14.69 1.42
N ILE A 208 -10.48 14.39 1.18
CA ILE A 208 -9.52 15.31 0.58
C ILE A 208 -9.71 15.31 -0.93
N HIS A 209 -10.33 16.35 -1.46
CA HIS A 209 -10.53 16.54 -2.88
C HIS A 209 -9.32 17.19 -3.57
N GLY A 210 -9.30 17.15 -4.91
CA GLY A 210 -8.27 17.83 -5.71
C GLY A 210 -6.90 17.13 -5.75
N LYS A 211 -6.79 15.90 -5.26
CA LYS A 211 -5.58 15.10 -5.44
C LYS A 211 -5.37 14.81 -6.93
N TRP A 212 -4.12 14.94 -7.41
CA TRP A 212 -3.74 14.51 -8.76
C TRP A 212 -3.17 13.09 -8.80
N SER A 213 -2.89 12.53 -7.63
CA SER A 213 -2.36 11.19 -7.39
C SER A 213 -3.33 10.36 -6.55
N LEU A 214 -3.33 9.03 -6.67
CA LEU A 214 -4.23 8.10 -5.95
C LEU A 214 -5.70 8.55 -6.04
N ARG A 215 -6.12 8.94 -7.23
CA ARG A 215 -7.48 9.47 -7.45
C ARG A 215 -8.56 8.41 -7.25
N ALA A 216 -8.25 7.15 -7.57
CA ALA A 216 -9.14 6.00 -7.32
C ALA A 216 -9.02 5.46 -5.88
N SER A 217 -8.70 6.33 -4.91
CA SER A 217 -8.59 5.98 -3.49
C SER A 217 -9.25 7.04 -2.62
N VAL A 218 -10.07 6.62 -1.67
CA VAL A 218 -10.60 7.50 -0.62
C VAL A 218 -9.44 7.91 0.29
N THR A 219 -9.30 9.21 0.52
CA THR A 219 -8.31 9.77 1.43
C THR A 219 -8.93 10.92 2.21
N SER A 220 -8.85 10.89 3.53
CA SER A 220 -9.65 11.77 4.38
C SER A 220 -8.81 12.48 5.44
N GLY A 221 -9.31 13.61 5.92
CA GLY A 221 -9.01 14.18 7.22
C GLY A 221 -9.98 13.62 8.25
N LEU A 222 -9.50 13.38 9.48
CA LEU A 222 -10.36 13.00 10.61
C LEU A 222 -10.29 14.08 11.68
N SER A 223 -11.42 14.42 12.27
CA SER A 223 -11.55 15.29 13.44
C SER A 223 -12.20 14.52 14.58
N LEU A 224 -11.59 14.60 15.76
CA LEU A 224 -12.06 13.97 16.99
C LEU A 224 -12.27 15.07 18.03
N GLN A 225 -13.52 15.29 18.41
CA GLN A 225 -13.92 16.31 19.40
C GLN A 225 -14.73 15.67 20.49
N ASP A 226 -14.13 15.48 21.66
CA ASP A 226 -14.70 14.79 22.82
C ASP A 226 -15.32 13.43 22.45
N VAL A 227 -14.57 12.62 21.70
CA VAL A 227 -15.02 11.28 21.30
C VAL A 227 -14.88 10.33 22.48
N HIS A 228 -16.03 9.93 23.05
CA HIS A 228 -16.10 8.98 24.16
C HIS A 228 -16.05 7.54 23.63
N ILE A 229 -15.14 6.75 24.18
CA ILE A 229 -15.02 5.31 23.87
C ILE A 229 -14.87 4.52 25.17
N PRO A 230 -15.46 3.32 25.31
CA PRO A 230 -15.28 2.47 26.46
C PRO A 230 -13.80 2.04 26.61
N GLU A 231 -13.36 1.80 27.84
CA GLU A 231 -11.99 1.32 28.11
C GLU A 231 -11.67 0.02 27.36
N SER A 232 -12.67 -0.82 27.09
CA SER A 232 -12.54 -2.06 26.31
C SER A 232 -12.11 -1.83 24.84
N ASN A 233 -12.18 -0.60 24.33
CA ASN A 233 -11.74 -0.25 22.98
C ASN A 233 -10.24 0.09 22.91
N LEU A 234 -9.55 0.18 24.05
CA LEU A 234 -8.09 0.23 24.06
C LEU A 234 -7.51 -1.09 23.53
N LEU A 235 -6.53 -1.02 22.67
CA LEU A 235 -5.71 -2.17 22.29
C LEU A 235 -4.65 -2.40 23.40
N PRO A 236 -4.85 -3.39 24.30
CA PRO A 236 -4.12 -3.41 25.57
C PRO A 236 -2.64 -3.71 25.46
N LYS A 237 -2.23 -4.40 24.39
CA LYS A 237 -0.81 -4.74 24.17
C LYS A 237 -0.01 -3.66 23.44
N THR A 238 -0.62 -2.50 23.14
CA THR A 238 0.10 -1.36 22.55
C THR A 238 0.98 -0.66 23.58
N GLY A 239 2.15 -0.19 23.16
CA GLY A 239 3.10 0.42 24.11
C GLY A 239 4.13 1.32 23.44
N GLY A 240 3.80 2.62 23.30
CA GLY A 240 4.67 3.62 22.70
C GLY A 240 4.69 3.56 21.17
N LEU A 241 5.59 4.35 20.58
CA LEU A 241 5.71 4.53 19.12
C LEU A 241 6.05 3.22 18.37
N LYS A 242 6.67 2.24 19.06
CA LYS A 242 7.01 0.94 18.44
C LYS A 242 5.78 0.25 17.86
N SER A 243 4.62 0.34 18.52
CA SER A 243 3.40 -0.37 18.08
C SER A 243 2.89 0.10 16.71
N PRO A 244 2.65 1.41 16.44
CA PRO A 244 2.27 1.83 15.08
C PRO A 244 3.37 1.59 14.06
N LEU A 245 4.67 1.67 14.44
CA LEU A 245 5.77 1.38 13.52
C LEU A 245 5.81 -0.11 13.11
N MET A 246 5.41 -1.04 13.98
CA MET A 246 5.25 -2.46 13.61
C MET A 246 4.15 -2.63 12.54
N CYS A 247 3.03 -1.92 12.66
CA CYS A 247 1.97 -1.91 11.64
C CYS A 247 2.50 -1.36 10.31
N LEU A 248 3.22 -0.24 10.33
CA LEU A 248 3.81 0.35 9.13
C LEU A 248 4.80 -0.59 8.44
N ASN A 249 5.54 -1.43 9.18
CA ASN A 249 6.45 -2.40 8.56
C ASN A 249 5.70 -3.46 7.74
N GLN A 250 4.48 -3.87 8.16
CA GLN A 250 3.64 -4.76 7.35
C GLN A 250 3.22 -4.09 6.03
N ALA A 251 2.74 -2.85 6.11
CA ALA A 251 2.31 -2.10 4.94
C ALA A 251 3.48 -1.76 3.99
N ARG A 252 4.62 -1.30 4.51
CA ARG A 252 5.85 -1.01 3.74
C ARG A 252 6.35 -2.22 2.94
N TYR A 253 6.22 -3.41 3.51
CA TYR A 253 6.55 -4.65 2.82
C TYR A 253 5.66 -4.86 1.57
N GLY A 254 4.34 -4.71 1.71
CA GLY A 254 3.41 -4.79 0.58
C GLY A 254 3.64 -3.69 -0.48
N ILE A 255 4.06 -2.49 -0.06
CA ILE A 255 4.42 -1.40 -0.98
C ILE A 255 5.66 -1.76 -1.83
N ALA A 256 6.67 -2.39 -1.22
CA ALA A 256 7.88 -2.78 -1.93
C ALA A 256 7.59 -3.76 -3.08
N TRP A 257 6.66 -4.69 -2.88
CA TRP A 257 6.16 -5.60 -3.91
C TRP A 257 5.22 -4.90 -4.90
N GLY A 258 4.31 -4.08 -4.39
CA GLY A 258 3.32 -3.39 -5.21
C GLY A 258 3.97 -2.49 -6.27
N ALA A 259 4.93 -1.68 -5.89
CA ALA A 259 5.64 -0.79 -6.80
C ALA A 259 6.28 -1.53 -7.98
N LEU A 260 6.75 -2.77 -7.77
CA LEU A 260 7.25 -3.63 -8.82
C LEU A 260 6.16 -3.93 -9.86
N GLY A 261 4.93 -4.22 -9.43
CA GLY A 261 3.79 -4.43 -10.33
C GLY A 261 3.49 -3.23 -11.21
N ALA A 262 3.49 -2.02 -10.65
CA ALA A 262 3.33 -0.78 -11.41
C ALA A 262 4.46 -0.58 -12.44
N ALA A 263 5.72 -0.88 -12.07
CA ALA A 263 6.87 -0.84 -12.99
C ALA A 263 6.70 -1.84 -14.14
N MET A 264 6.29 -3.07 -13.85
CA MET A 264 6.05 -4.11 -14.85
C MET A 264 4.93 -3.73 -15.81
N SER A 265 3.84 -3.11 -15.34
CA SER A 265 2.75 -2.58 -16.18
C SER A 265 3.28 -1.52 -17.15
N CYS A 266 4.05 -0.56 -16.66
CA CYS A 266 4.63 0.51 -17.46
C CYS A 266 5.62 -0.02 -18.50
N TYR A 267 6.53 -0.92 -18.09
CA TYR A 267 7.53 -1.51 -18.97
C TYR A 267 6.90 -2.31 -20.11
N ASP A 268 5.98 -3.24 -19.79
CA ASP A 268 5.36 -4.09 -20.79
C ASP A 268 4.54 -3.28 -21.79
N CYS A 269 3.82 -2.25 -21.32
CA CYS A 269 3.12 -1.32 -22.18
C CYS A 269 4.07 -0.58 -23.13
N ALA A 270 5.18 -0.04 -22.60
CA ALA A 270 6.16 0.68 -23.41
C ALA A 270 6.87 -0.22 -24.43
N LEU A 271 7.21 -1.46 -24.03
CA LEU A 271 7.81 -2.45 -24.92
C LEU A 271 6.87 -2.77 -26.11
N GLN A 272 5.62 -3.15 -25.81
CA GLN A 272 4.64 -3.49 -26.85
C GLN A 272 4.36 -2.29 -27.78
N TYR A 273 4.18 -1.09 -27.18
CA TYR A 273 4.00 0.14 -27.96
C TYR A 273 5.20 0.40 -28.90
N SER A 274 6.41 0.29 -28.38
CA SER A 274 7.63 0.57 -29.17
C SER A 274 7.84 -0.41 -30.34
N LEU A 275 7.36 -1.65 -30.22
CA LEU A 275 7.38 -2.66 -31.28
C LEU A 275 6.32 -2.40 -32.37
N LEU A 276 5.20 -1.77 -32.00
CA LEU A 276 4.08 -1.51 -32.91
C LEU A 276 4.18 -0.12 -33.56
N ARG A 277 4.68 0.89 -32.84
CA ARG A 277 4.76 2.27 -33.31
C ARG A 277 5.88 2.44 -34.30
N LYS A 278 5.56 2.80 -35.55
CA LYS A 278 6.53 3.06 -36.60
C LYS A 278 6.79 4.56 -36.75
N GLN A 279 8.05 4.92 -36.87
CA GLN A 279 8.57 6.25 -37.20
C GLN A 279 9.86 6.09 -38.02
N TRP A 280 10.25 7.12 -38.74
CA TRP A 280 11.51 7.10 -39.47
C TRP A 280 11.74 5.83 -40.32
N ARG A 281 11.66 5.94 -41.62
CA ARG A 281 11.84 4.84 -42.59
C ARG A 281 10.88 3.66 -42.37
N ASP A 282 9.67 3.93 -41.82
CA ASP A 282 8.64 2.92 -41.51
C ASP A 282 9.12 1.78 -40.58
N GLN A 283 10.12 2.05 -39.72
CA GLN A 283 10.63 1.10 -38.74
C GLN A 283 9.95 1.27 -37.37
N PRO A 284 9.79 0.18 -36.60
CA PRO A 284 9.38 0.28 -35.19
C PRO A 284 10.33 1.19 -34.41
N ILE A 285 9.81 2.02 -33.48
CA ILE A 285 10.68 2.89 -32.68
C ILE A 285 11.61 2.09 -31.76
N ALA A 286 11.28 0.82 -31.46
CA ALA A 286 12.17 -0.11 -30.76
C ALA A 286 13.51 -0.37 -31.51
N SER A 287 13.61 -0.05 -32.81
CA SER A 287 14.85 -0.17 -33.55
C SER A 287 15.86 0.96 -33.26
N HIS A 288 15.45 2.01 -32.55
CA HIS A 288 16.31 3.14 -32.23
C HIS A 288 17.07 2.92 -30.92
N GLN A 289 18.38 3.19 -30.91
CA GLN A 289 19.27 2.93 -29.78
C GLN A 289 18.80 3.58 -28.47
N LEU A 290 18.30 4.83 -28.49
CA LEU A 290 17.83 5.52 -27.28
C LEU A 290 16.53 4.90 -26.70
N VAL A 291 15.72 4.24 -27.51
CA VAL A 291 14.56 3.46 -27.02
C VAL A 291 15.03 2.14 -26.40
N GLN A 292 15.97 1.46 -27.06
CA GLN A 292 16.56 0.21 -26.53
C GLN A 292 17.30 0.46 -25.21
N ASP A 293 18.03 1.55 -25.07
CA ASP A 293 18.71 1.94 -23.83
C ASP A 293 17.72 2.07 -22.66
N LYS A 294 16.61 2.80 -22.86
CA LYS A 294 15.53 2.92 -21.86
C LYS A 294 14.91 1.57 -21.50
N LEU A 295 14.60 0.74 -22.49
CA LEU A 295 14.04 -0.60 -22.26
C LEU A 295 15.02 -1.51 -21.51
N THR A 296 16.32 -1.44 -21.85
CA THR A 296 17.37 -2.21 -21.18
C THR A 296 17.52 -1.80 -19.72
N TRP A 297 17.54 -0.50 -19.43
CA TRP A 297 17.60 -0.01 -18.06
C TRP A 297 16.39 -0.51 -17.27
N MET A 298 15.16 -0.34 -17.80
CA MET A 298 13.94 -0.74 -17.11
C MET A 298 13.91 -2.24 -16.79
N ILE A 299 14.21 -3.12 -17.76
CA ILE A 299 14.19 -4.56 -17.52
C ILE A 299 15.26 -4.99 -16.52
N SER A 300 16.45 -4.37 -16.56
CA SER A 300 17.52 -4.65 -15.62
C SER A 300 17.15 -4.27 -14.19
N GLU A 301 16.57 -3.10 -13.99
CA GLU A 301 16.15 -2.63 -12.67
C GLU A 301 14.94 -3.42 -12.13
N ILE A 302 13.96 -3.76 -12.98
CA ILE A 302 12.84 -4.63 -12.60
C ILE A 302 13.35 -6.00 -12.16
N THR A 303 14.28 -6.59 -12.88
CA THR A 303 14.86 -7.90 -12.54
C THR A 303 15.58 -7.88 -11.19
N LYS A 304 16.39 -6.85 -10.93
CA LYS A 304 17.02 -6.65 -9.60
C LYS A 304 15.99 -6.49 -8.48
N ALA A 305 14.93 -5.73 -8.74
CA ALA A 305 13.85 -5.50 -7.80
C ALA A 305 13.06 -6.77 -7.48
N GLN A 306 12.79 -7.63 -8.48
CA GLN A 306 12.17 -8.95 -8.29
C GLN A 306 12.97 -9.81 -7.32
N LEU A 307 14.28 -9.93 -7.54
CA LEU A 307 15.16 -10.72 -6.68
C LEU A 307 15.26 -10.15 -5.26
N LEU A 308 15.30 -8.81 -5.13
CA LEU A 308 15.36 -8.14 -3.84
C LEU A 308 14.11 -8.43 -2.99
N VAL A 309 12.90 -8.25 -3.55
CA VAL A 309 11.67 -8.48 -2.76
C VAL A 309 11.44 -9.96 -2.47
N LEU A 310 11.83 -10.86 -3.38
CA LEU A 310 11.78 -12.30 -3.14
C LEU A 310 12.65 -12.67 -1.95
N GLN A 311 13.90 -12.19 -1.91
CA GLN A 311 14.81 -12.46 -0.79
C GLN A 311 14.27 -11.87 0.53
N VAL A 312 13.72 -10.66 0.52
CA VAL A 312 13.10 -10.06 1.71
C VAL A 312 11.88 -10.87 2.15
N GLY A 313 11.10 -11.39 1.21
CA GLY A 313 9.97 -12.29 1.47
C GLY A 313 10.41 -13.58 2.15
N ARG A 314 11.44 -14.26 1.61
CA ARG A 314 12.02 -15.48 2.21
C ARG A 314 12.58 -15.22 3.61
N LEU A 315 13.25 -14.09 3.83
CA LEU A 315 13.71 -13.70 5.17
C LEU A 315 12.54 -13.47 6.13
N LYS A 316 11.44 -12.90 5.64
CA LYS A 316 10.25 -12.65 6.45
C LYS A 316 9.53 -13.94 6.82
N ASP A 317 9.42 -14.91 5.91
CA ASP A 317 8.89 -16.25 6.17
C ASP A 317 9.73 -17.02 7.17
N ALA A 318 11.05 -16.84 7.11
CA ALA A 318 12.00 -17.43 8.07
C ALA A 318 12.07 -16.70 9.42
N GLY A 319 11.32 -15.62 9.64
CA GLY A 319 11.38 -14.80 10.85
C GLY A 319 12.70 -14.03 11.04
N LYS A 320 13.45 -13.80 9.96
CA LYS A 320 14.79 -13.16 9.97
C LYS A 320 14.81 -11.78 9.34
N VAL A 321 13.65 -11.27 8.91
CA VAL A 321 13.57 -9.93 8.33
C VAL A 321 13.69 -8.88 9.42
N GLU A 322 14.47 -7.83 9.13
CA GLU A 322 14.59 -6.64 9.97
C GLU A 322 13.98 -5.42 9.23
N HIS A 323 13.64 -4.37 9.99
CA HIS A 323 12.94 -3.20 9.43
C HIS A 323 13.74 -2.46 8.35
N GLN A 324 15.09 -2.45 8.43
CA GLN A 324 15.93 -1.84 7.40
C GLN A 324 15.93 -2.64 6.08
N HIS A 325 15.73 -3.97 6.11
CA HIS A 325 15.56 -4.77 4.89
C HIS A 325 14.30 -4.33 4.13
N ILE A 326 13.19 -4.13 4.86
CA ILE A 326 11.92 -3.64 4.29
C ILE A 326 12.10 -2.20 3.78
N SER A 327 12.80 -1.35 4.55
CA SER A 327 13.10 0.03 4.14
C SER A 327 13.92 0.07 2.86
N MET A 328 14.92 -0.80 2.71
CA MET A 328 15.73 -0.91 1.50
C MET A 328 14.86 -1.32 0.30
N ALA A 329 14.04 -2.34 0.45
CA ALA A 329 13.19 -2.83 -0.63
C ALA A 329 12.16 -1.76 -1.06
N LYS A 330 11.47 -1.12 -0.10
CA LYS A 330 10.51 -0.04 -0.42
C LYS A 330 11.21 1.13 -1.11
N ARG A 331 12.31 1.63 -0.54
CA ARG A 331 13.05 2.77 -1.10
C ARG A 331 13.51 2.51 -2.53
N ASN A 332 14.11 1.34 -2.76
CA ASN A 332 14.64 0.97 -4.08
C ASN A 332 13.52 0.80 -5.10
N ASN A 333 12.52 -0.02 -4.78
CA ASN A 333 11.53 -0.43 -5.77
C ASN A 333 10.57 0.69 -6.14
N VAL A 334 10.20 1.55 -5.19
CA VAL A 334 9.32 2.70 -5.48
C VAL A 334 10.04 3.73 -6.35
N TRP A 335 11.32 4.02 -6.06
CA TRP A 335 12.11 4.91 -6.90
C TRP A 335 12.28 4.35 -8.32
N MET A 336 12.67 3.09 -8.43
CA MET A 336 12.79 2.37 -9.70
C MET A 336 11.47 2.40 -10.50
N ALA A 337 10.34 2.12 -9.85
CA ALA A 337 9.04 2.10 -10.51
C ALA A 337 8.64 3.47 -11.06
N LEU A 338 8.92 4.54 -10.32
CA LEU A 338 8.66 5.91 -10.78
C LEU A 338 9.50 6.26 -11.99
N GLU A 339 10.80 5.89 -12.01
CA GLU A 339 11.66 6.10 -13.17
C GLU A 339 11.21 5.23 -14.37
N CYS A 340 10.79 3.97 -14.15
CA CYS A 340 10.18 3.15 -15.20
C CYS A 340 8.94 3.83 -15.80
N ALA A 341 8.06 4.39 -14.98
CA ALA A 341 6.87 5.10 -15.45
C ALA A 341 7.24 6.35 -16.28
N ARG A 342 8.24 7.11 -15.86
CA ARG A 342 8.75 8.29 -16.59
C ARG A 342 9.36 7.93 -17.94
N LEU A 343 10.21 6.90 -17.97
CA LEU A 343 10.81 6.41 -19.21
C LEU A 343 9.77 5.83 -20.17
N SER A 344 8.79 5.11 -19.65
CA SER A 344 7.66 4.60 -20.42
C SER A 344 6.82 5.72 -21.02
N ARG A 345 6.48 6.75 -20.23
CA ARG A 345 5.80 7.95 -20.72
C ARG A 345 6.59 8.62 -21.86
N ASP A 346 7.91 8.66 -21.73
CA ASP A 346 8.82 9.24 -22.73
C ASP A 346 8.82 8.44 -24.04
N ILE A 347 8.88 7.10 -23.96
CA ILE A 347 8.80 6.20 -25.12
C ILE A 347 7.46 6.38 -25.87
N LEU A 348 6.36 6.58 -25.17
CA LEU A 348 5.05 6.78 -25.78
C LEU A 348 4.86 8.19 -26.38
N GLY A 349 5.73 9.14 -26.08
CA GLY A 349 5.62 10.53 -26.54
C GLY A 349 4.30 11.16 -26.08
N ALA A 350 3.56 11.79 -26.97
CA ALA A 350 2.27 12.42 -26.66
C ALA A 350 1.24 11.43 -26.12
N ASN A 351 1.24 10.18 -26.57
CA ASN A 351 0.33 9.14 -26.09
C ASN A 351 0.58 8.78 -24.62
N GLY A 352 1.78 9.03 -24.10
CA GLY A 352 2.13 8.77 -22.70
C GLY A 352 1.44 9.69 -21.68
N VAL A 353 0.72 10.74 -22.12
CA VAL A 353 -0.04 11.64 -21.25
C VAL A 353 -1.55 11.46 -21.36
N ALA A 354 -2.02 10.49 -22.18
CA ALA A 354 -3.43 10.20 -22.42
C ALA A 354 -3.93 9.02 -21.56
N ASP A 355 -5.24 8.95 -21.33
CA ASP A 355 -5.89 7.87 -20.55
C ASP A 355 -5.94 6.53 -21.29
N ASP A 356 -5.63 6.53 -22.58
CA ASP A 356 -5.61 5.29 -23.41
C ASP A 356 -4.53 4.28 -22.97
N TYR A 357 -3.59 4.72 -22.11
CA TYR A 357 -2.47 3.93 -21.60
C TYR A 357 -2.32 4.11 -20.08
N PRO A 358 -1.96 3.07 -19.34
CA PRO A 358 -1.92 3.11 -17.87
C PRO A 358 -0.79 3.97 -17.29
N ILE A 359 0.16 4.38 -18.12
CA ILE A 359 1.44 4.98 -17.72
C ILE A 359 1.26 6.28 -16.93
N LYS A 360 0.41 7.19 -17.43
CA LYS A 360 0.13 8.46 -16.75
C LYS A 360 -0.40 8.23 -15.33
N ARG A 361 -1.36 7.30 -15.17
CA ARG A 361 -1.95 6.97 -13.88
C ARG A 361 -0.92 6.38 -12.92
N HIS A 362 -0.11 5.42 -13.37
CA HIS A 362 0.98 4.87 -12.55
C HIS A 362 2.01 5.93 -12.17
N MET A 363 2.42 6.78 -13.12
CA MET A 363 3.38 7.85 -12.86
C MET A 363 2.88 8.82 -11.78
N MET A 364 1.61 9.25 -11.85
CA MET A 364 1.01 10.13 -10.84
C MET A 364 0.90 9.42 -9.49
N ASN A 365 0.42 8.16 -9.47
CA ASN A 365 0.24 7.39 -8.24
C ASN A 365 1.57 7.15 -7.51
N LEU A 366 2.62 6.80 -8.23
CA LEU A 366 3.94 6.49 -7.67
C LEU A 366 4.60 7.68 -6.96
N GLU A 367 4.25 8.92 -7.28
CA GLU A 367 4.71 10.09 -6.50
C GLU A 367 4.15 10.06 -5.05
N SER A 368 2.88 9.64 -4.87
CA SER A 368 2.34 9.43 -3.53
C SER A 368 2.95 8.19 -2.86
N VAL A 369 3.15 7.10 -3.60
CA VAL A 369 3.79 5.87 -3.09
C VAL A 369 5.21 6.16 -2.59
N LYS A 370 5.94 7.06 -3.25
CA LYS A 370 7.27 7.54 -2.81
C LYS A 370 7.21 8.33 -1.50
N THR A 371 6.06 8.95 -1.22
CA THR A 371 5.91 9.91 -0.12
C THR A 371 5.36 9.28 1.16
N TYR A 372 4.34 8.43 1.06
CA TYR A 372 3.64 7.88 2.22
C TYR A 372 4.37 6.70 2.89
N GLU A 373 3.95 6.38 4.13
CA GLU A 373 4.48 5.27 4.95
C GLU A 373 6.01 5.30 5.10
N GLY A 374 6.53 6.47 5.32
CA GLY A 374 7.94 6.80 5.30
C GLY A 374 8.35 7.30 3.91
N THR A 375 8.83 8.53 3.85
CA THR A 375 9.35 9.11 2.60
C THR A 375 10.60 8.36 2.15
N HIS A 376 10.96 8.55 0.88
CA HIS A 376 12.21 8.02 0.33
C HIS A 376 13.42 8.40 1.21
N ASP A 377 13.42 9.63 1.75
CA ASP A 377 14.51 10.14 2.58
C ASP A 377 14.51 9.50 3.97
N VAL A 378 13.33 9.33 4.60
CA VAL A 378 13.22 8.62 5.89
C VAL A 378 13.77 7.19 5.77
N HIS A 379 13.48 6.48 4.68
CA HIS A 379 14.07 5.16 4.45
C HIS A 379 15.58 5.21 4.22
N SER A 380 16.09 6.29 3.59
CA SER A 380 17.54 6.50 3.46
C SER A 380 18.22 6.67 4.81
N LEU A 381 17.61 7.44 5.72
CA LEU A 381 18.11 7.64 7.08
C LEU A 381 18.10 6.32 7.89
N ILE A 382 17.03 5.53 7.80
CA ILE A 382 16.95 4.20 8.45
C ILE A 382 18.08 3.27 7.97
N ILE A 383 18.31 3.21 6.67
CA ILE A 383 19.38 2.39 6.10
C ILE A 383 20.75 2.94 6.49
N GLY A 384 20.92 4.27 6.39
CA GLY A 384 22.16 4.95 6.77
C GLY A 384 22.55 4.67 8.22
N GLN A 385 21.62 4.78 9.15
CA GLN A 385 21.83 4.42 10.56
C GLN A 385 22.23 2.95 10.72
N SER A 386 21.56 2.04 10.00
CA SER A 386 21.87 0.61 10.09
C SER A 386 23.27 0.26 9.61
N VAL A 387 23.77 0.92 8.55
CA VAL A 387 25.11 0.62 7.99
C VAL A 387 26.25 1.35 8.68
N THR A 388 25.98 2.49 9.30
CA THR A 388 26.99 3.32 9.95
C THR A 388 27.04 3.14 11.48
N GLY A 389 25.94 2.68 12.08
CA GLY A 389 25.75 2.66 13.52
C GLY A 389 25.55 4.05 14.15
N ILE A 390 25.41 5.11 13.33
CA ILE A 390 25.27 6.50 13.78
C ILE A 390 23.81 6.94 13.55
N ASP A 391 23.20 7.50 14.59
CA ASP A 391 21.85 8.06 14.50
C ASP A 391 21.82 9.25 13.53
N ALA A 392 20.81 9.27 12.68
CA ALA A 392 20.69 10.25 11.60
C ALA A 392 19.63 11.33 11.89
N PHE A 393 18.87 11.21 13.00
CA PHE A 393 17.84 12.17 13.40
C PHE A 393 17.42 12.02 14.86
#